data_9e648cbaa278d5df281c460e9a805efe
#
_entry.id   9e648cbaa278d5df281c460e9a805efe
#
_cell.length_a   1.000
_cell.length_b   1.000
_cell.length_c   1.000
_cell.angle_alpha   90.00
_cell.angle_beta   90.00
_cell.angle_gamma   90.00
#
_symmetry.space_group_name_H-M   'P 1'
#
loop_
_entity.id
_entity.type
_entity.pdbx_description
1 polymer ?
#
loop_
_entity_poly.entity_id
_entity_poly.type
_entity_poly.pdbx_seq_one_letter_code
_entity_poly.pdbx_strand_id
1 'polypeptide(L)'
;IITADTGATITANNTWTYVTPANITSVTPSRGQVGTLVTIEGINLLGGGTSIESLEIGGIVSIVSSFNNTVVIFAVANGTADTVDIVLTTNTGSSVTEVDGFEFLNPGEITSISPTSGQQGSRVTIFGSVLLGGGVEAVSVKLANIAVISVVFANDTQVVVIAGVSAAEVVGDVEVISDIGATVTFVDGWTYTIFRNITGVTP
;
A
#
# COMPACT_ATOMS: atom_id res chain seq x y z
N ILE A 1 11.77 -7.48 44.59
CA ILE A 1 12.80 -7.42 45.64
C ILE A 1 14.12 -7.07 44.98
N ILE A 2 14.81 -6.07 45.49
CA ILE A 2 16.20 -5.73 45.10
C ILE A 2 17.07 -6.10 46.32
N THR A 3 18.13 -6.89 46.08
CA THR A 3 19.08 -7.27 47.10
C THR A 3 20.43 -6.63 46.79
N ALA A 4 20.99 -5.89 47.76
CA ALA A 4 22.34 -5.37 47.68
C ALA A 4 23.39 -6.46 47.94
N ASP A 5 24.63 -6.20 47.54
CA ASP A 5 25.79 -7.09 47.81
C ASP A 5 26.05 -7.30 49.31
N THR A 6 25.62 -6.38 50.16
CA THR A 6 25.62 -6.48 51.63
C THR A 6 24.53 -7.39 52.19
N GLY A 7 23.64 -7.94 51.37
CA GLY A 7 22.48 -8.74 51.78
C GLY A 7 21.26 -7.91 52.19
N ALA A 8 21.34 -6.57 52.20
CA ALA A 8 20.18 -5.71 52.44
C ALA A 8 19.16 -5.82 51.32
N THR A 9 17.87 -5.95 51.69
CA THR A 9 16.78 -6.11 50.71
C THR A 9 15.77 -4.96 50.81
N ILE A 10 15.28 -4.52 49.63
CA ILE A 10 14.13 -3.59 49.49
C ILE A 10 13.07 -4.34 48.71
N THR A 11 11.86 -4.41 49.26
CA THR A 11 10.69 -5.01 48.58
C THR A 11 9.70 -3.93 48.23
N ALA A 12 9.35 -3.86 46.97
CA ALA A 12 8.20 -3.09 46.50
C ALA A 12 7.09 -4.09 46.11
N ASN A 13 5.92 -3.94 46.72
CA ASN A 13 4.79 -4.83 46.46
C ASN A 13 3.92 -4.26 45.35
N ASN A 14 3.48 -5.15 44.44
CA ASN A 14 2.55 -4.81 43.34
C ASN A 14 3.02 -3.67 42.41
N THR A 15 4.34 -3.56 42.21
CA THR A 15 4.91 -2.53 41.31
C THR A 15 5.08 -3.00 39.88
N TRP A 16 4.82 -4.27 39.58
CA TRP A 16 4.90 -4.85 38.25
C TRP A 16 3.70 -5.74 38.00
N THR A 17 3.07 -5.53 36.82
CA THR A 17 1.96 -6.38 36.37
C THR A 17 2.38 -7.05 35.07
N TYR A 18 2.32 -8.35 35.00
CA TYR A 18 2.46 -9.10 33.75
C TYR A 18 1.19 -8.99 32.96
N VAL A 19 1.31 -8.55 31.72
CA VAL A 19 0.22 -8.53 30.75
C VAL A 19 0.26 -9.79 29.88
N THR A 20 -0.89 -10.21 29.37
CA THR A 20 -0.95 -11.30 28.39
C THR A 20 -0.13 -10.90 27.15
N PRO A 21 0.74 -11.79 26.63
CA PRO A 21 1.52 -11.50 25.44
C PRO A 21 0.65 -11.08 24.25
N ALA A 22 1.20 -10.22 23.42
CA ALA A 22 0.61 -9.88 22.12
C ALA A 22 0.64 -11.10 21.20
N ASN A 23 -0.37 -11.23 20.36
CA ASN A 23 -0.44 -12.28 19.33
C ASN A 23 -1.10 -11.71 18.08
N ILE A 24 -0.46 -11.87 16.94
CA ILE A 24 -1.04 -11.58 15.61
C ILE A 24 -1.86 -12.81 15.20
N THR A 25 -3.09 -12.60 14.76
CA THR A 25 -4.01 -13.66 14.34
C THR A 25 -4.27 -13.68 12.85
N SER A 26 -4.12 -12.54 12.17
CA SER A 26 -4.23 -12.44 10.72
C SER A 26 -3.49 -11.23 10.16
N VAL A 27 -3.05 -11.34 8.91
CA VAL A 27 -2.46 -10.28 8.10
C VAL A 27 -3.20 -10.27 6.76
N THR A 28 -3.82 -9.15 6.40
CA THR A 28 -4.65 -9.08 5.19
C THR A 28 -4.45 -7.75 4.44
N PRO A 29 -4.04 -7.75 3.16
CA PRO A 29 -3.49 -8.90 2.44
C PRO A 29 -2.13 -9.33 3.01
N SER A 30 -1.76 -10.60 2.84
CA SER A 30 -0.46 -11.13 3.26
C SER A 30 0.63 -11.02 2.17
N ARG A 31 0.34 -10.33 1.07
CA ARG A 31 1.26 -10.11 -0.03
C ARG A 31 0.95 -8.82 -0.77
N GLY A 32 1.95 -8.21 -1.37
CA GLY A 32 1.77 -6.97 -2.13
C GLY A 32 3.09 -6.30 -2.46
N GLN A 33 2.99 -5.07 -2.94
CA GLN A 33 4.12 -4.19 -3.27
C GLN A 33 4.00 -2.86 -2.52
N VAL A 34 4.89 -1.92 -2.79
CA VAL A 34 4.85 -0.58 -2.20
C VAL A 34 3.45 0.04 -2.33
N GLY A 35 2.97 0.65 -1.25
CA GLY A 35 1.67 1.29 -1.16
C GLY A 35 0.51 0.36 -0.76
N THR A 36 0.69 -0.97 -0.78
CA THR A 36 -0.33 -1.92 -0.31
C THR A 36 -0.74 -1.57 1.12
N LEU A 37 -2.05 -1.41 1.33
CA LEU A 37 -2.64 -1.21 2.66
C LEU A 37 -2.89 -2.56 3.30
N VAL A 38 -2.20 -2.81 4.41
CA VAL A 38 -2.28 -4.07 5.16
C VAL A 38 -2.96 -3.84 6.49
N THR A 39 -3.85 -4.75 6.85
CA THR A 39 -4.49 -4.84 8.15
C THR A 39 -3.92 -6.03 8.92
N ILE A 40 -3.35 -5.78 10.08
CA ILE A 40 -3.01 -6.80 11.07
C ILE A 40 -4.16 -6.87 12.07
N GLU A 41 -4.68 -8.07 12.32
CA GLU A 41 -5.57 -8.33 13.44
C GLU A 41 -4.87 -9.17 14.49
N GLY A 42 -5.23 -8.98 15.76
CA GLY A 42 -4.59 -9.70 16.85
C GLY A 42 -5.20 -9.43 18.21
N ILE A 43 -4.51 -9.89 19.23
CA ILE A 43 -4.89 -9.74 20.65
C ILE A 43 -3.74 -9.07 21.36
N ASN A 44 -4.05 -8.05 22.17
CA ASN A 44 -3.07 -7.29 22.96
C ASN A 44 -1.90 -6.74 22.15
N LEU A 45 -2.14 -6.31 20.90
CA LEU A 45 -1.10 -5.81 19.99
C LEU A 45 -0.25 -4.68 20.60
N LEU A 46 -0.80 -3.92 21.55
CA LEU A 46 -0.06 -2.87 22.26
C LEU A 46 0.75 -3.37 23.44
N GLY A 47 0.66 -4.64 23.82
CA GLY A 47 1.50 -5.25 24.90
C GLY A 47 1.50 -4.47 26.20
N GLY A 48 0.37 -3.84 26.58
CA GLY A 48 0.27 -2.95 27.75
C GLY A 48 0.74 -1.52 27.49
N GLY A 49 1.20 -1.20 26.27
CA GLY A 49 1.54 0.15 25.83
C GLY A 49 0.33 0.95 25.35
N THR A 50 0.59 2.19 24.93
CA THR A 50 -0.42 3.14 24.43
C THR A 50 -0.18 3.55 22.98
N SER A 51 0.99 3.22 22.41
CA SER A 51 1.37 3.56 21.04
C SER A 51 2.30 2.51 20.44
N ILE A 52 2.32 2.47 19.12
CA ILE A 52 3.30 1.73 18.34
C ILE A 52 4.53 2.62 18.18
N GLU A 53 5.72 2.08 18.44
CA GLU A 53 7.00 2.74 18.23
C GLU A 53 7.54 2.46 16.84
N SER A 54 7.50 1.20 16.41
CA SER A 54 7.85 0.80 15.04
C SER A 54 6.99 -0.37 14.56
N LEU A 55 6.76 -0.42 13.26
CA LEU A 55 6.27 -1.57 12.53
C LEU A 55 7.23 -1.83 11.38
N GLU A 56 7.83 -2.99 11.36
CA GLU A 56 8.84 -3.38 10.37
C GLU A 56 8.38 -4.60 9.59
N ILE A 57 8.62 -4.57 8.29
CA ILE A 57 8.38 -5.70 7.38
C ILE A 57 9.73 -6.03 6.73
N GLY A 58 10.30 -7.19 7.07
CA GLY A 58 11.63 -7.56 6.63
C GLY A 58 12.71 -6.57 7.05
N GLY A 59 12.55 -5.94 8.24
CA GLY A 59 13.45 -4.89 8.73
C GLY A 59 13.24 -3.51 8.13
N ILE A 60 12.22 -3.32 7.28
CA ILE A 60 11.89 -2.03 6.67
C ILE A 60 10.72 -1.40 7.42
N VAL A 61 10.94 -0.19 7.96
CA VAL A 61 9.91 0.54 8.71
C VAL A 61 8.78 0.97 7.78
N SER A 62 7.55 0.62 8.16
CA SER A 62 6.32 0.98 7.47
C SER A 62 5.53 2.06 8.22
N ILE A 63 4.71 2.82 7.49
CA ILE A 63 3.94 3.93 8.07
C ILE A 63 2.59 3.41 8.56
N VAL A 64 2.40 3.43 9.88
CA VAL A 64 1.12 3.06 10.51
C VAL A 64 0.11 4.19 10.33
N SER A 65 -1.05 3.87 9.76
CA SER A 65 -2.15 4.81 9.50
C SER A 65 -3.13 4.88 10.67
N SER A 66 -3.43 3.74 11.27
CA SER A 66 -4.29 3.65 12.45
C SER A 66 -3.99 2.39 13.25
N PHE A 67 -4.26 2.44 14.54
CA PHE A 67 -4.04 1.27 15.40
C PHE A 67 -4.93 1.30 16.65
N ASN A 68 -5.18 0.12 17.18
CA ASN A 68 -5.70 -0.13 18.51
C ASN A 68 -5.14 -1.46 19.05
N ASN A 69 -5.65 -1.95 20.16
CA ASN A 69 -5.13 -3.18 20.80
C ASN A 69 -5.45 -4.48 20.04
N THR A 70 -6.25 -4.41 18.98
CA THR A 70 -6.69 -5.58 18.19
C THR A 70 -6.48 -5.43 16.68
N VAL A 71 -6.27 -4.20 16.19
CA VAL A 71 -6.13 -3.91 14.76
C VAL A 71 -5.04 -2.87 14.53
N VAL A 72 -4.19 -3.11 13.56
CA VAL A 72 -3.19 -2.15 13.05
C VAL A 72 -3.31 -2.08 11.54
N ILE A 73 -3.42 -0.87 10.97
CA ILE A 73 -3.48 -0.60 9.54
C ILE A 73 -2.26 0.22 9.15
N PHE A 74 -1.57 -0.20 8.11
CA PHE A 74 -0.36 0.47 7.63
C PHE A 74 -0.21 0.33 6.12
N ALA A 75 0.61 1.22 5.52
CA ALA A 75 1.02 1.13 4.12
C ALA A 75 2.42 0.50 4.03
N VAL A 76 2.55 -0.48 3.14
CA VAL A 76 3.81 -1.20 2.90
C VAL A 76 4.82 -0.25 2.26
N ALA A 77 6.02 -0.17 2.84
CA ALA A 77 7.15 0.55 2.26
C ALA A 77 7.78 -0.24 1.10
N ASN A 78 8.72 0.37 0.37
CA ASN A 78 9.39 -0.31 -0.74
C ASN A 78 10.34 -1.39 -0.22
N GLY A 79 10.13 -2.63 -0.62
CA GLY A 79 10.91 -3.81 -0.26
C GLY A 79 11.33 -4.63 -1.47
N THR A 80 12.24 -5.57 -1.25
CA THR A 80 12.66 -6.55 -2.26
C THR A 80 11.74 -7.76 -2.22
N ALA A 81 11.41 -8.33 -3.38
CA ALA A 81 10.57 -9.52 -3.48
C ALA A 81 11.14 -10.68 -2.66
N ASP A 82 10.45 -11.03 -1.59
CA ASP A 82 10.79 -12.10 -0.65
C ASP A 82 9.63 -12.30 0.33
N THR A 83 9.61 -13.44 1.03
CA THR A 83 8.73 -13.67 2.18
C THR A 83 9.46 -13.31 3.47
N VAL A 84 8.87 -12.45 4.28
CA VAL A 84 9.54 -11.80 5.40
C VAL A 84 8.67 -11.72 6.64
N ASP A 85 9.31 -11.53 7.78
CA ASP A 85 8.64 -11.33 9.07
C ASP A 85 8.05 -9.92 9.18
N ILE A 86 6.96 -9.83 9.94
CA ILE A 86 6.40 -8.58 10.42
C ILE A 86 6.73 -8.46 11.90
N VAL A 87 7.36 -7.35 12.29
CA VAL A 87 7.69 -7.04 13.69
C VAL A 87 6.99 -5.76 14.13
N LEU A 88 6.15 -5.87 15.14
CA LEU A 88 5.47 -4.73 15.77
C LEU A 88 6.08 -4.48 17.13
N THR A 89 6.62 -3.28 17.36
CA THR A 89 7.21 -2.85 18.63
C THR A 89 6.42 -1.67 19.20
N THR A 90 6.16 -1.69 20.49
CA THR A 90 5.37 -0.68 21.20
C THR A 90 6.24 0.20 22.10
N ASN A 91 5.68 1.32 22.56
CA ASN A 91 6.38 2.27 23.45
C ASN A 91 6.78 1.71 24.82
N THR A 92 6.35 0.51 25.17
CA THR A 92 6.82 -0.20 26.38
C THR A 92 8.01 -1.11 26.10
N GLY A 93 8.46 -1.21 24.83
CA GLY A 93 9.48 -2.16 24.38
C GLY A 93 8.94 -3.59 24.18
N SER A 94 7.62 -3.79 24.33
CA SER A 94 6.99 -5.07 23.98
C SER A 94 6.97 -5.23 22.46
N SER A 95 7.35 -6.42 21.98
CA SER A 95 7.32 -6.74 20.55
C SER A 95 6.55 -8.04 20.28
N VAL A 96 5.92 -8.10 19.12
CA VAL A 96 5.30 -9.31 18.56
C VAL A 96 5.78 -9.48 17.13
N THR A 97 6.07 -10.73 16.76
CA THR A 97 6.56 -11.10 15.42
C THR A 97 5.59 -12.09 14.80
N GLU A 98 5.22 -11.83 13.55
CA GLU A 98 4.59 -12.81 12.65
C GLU A 98 5.66 -13.29 11.67
N VAL A 99 6.07 -14.54 11.83
CA VAL A 99 7.11 -15.15 11.00
C VAL A 99 6.54 -15.44 9.62
N ASP A 100 7.28 -15.09 8.56
CA ASP A 100 6.85 -15.20 7.16
C ASP A 100 5.49 -14.50 6.91
N GLY A 101 5.21 -13.42 7.66
CA GLY A 101 3.91 -12.76 7.71
C GLY A 101 3.54 -11.96 6.46
N PHE A 102 4.51 -11.64 5.60
CA PHE A 102 4.26 -10.87 4.38
C PHE A 102 5.17 -11.28 3.22
N GLU A 103 4.59 -11.40 2.02
CA GLU A 103 5.31 -11.63 0.76
C GLU A 103 5.41 -10.33 -0.04
N PHE A 104 6.61 -9.76 -0.18
CA PHE A 104 6.86 -8.71 -1.15
C PHE A 104 6.81 -9.27 -2.56
N LEU A 105 5.95 -8.69 -3.41
CA LEU A 105 5.92 -8.97 -4.84
C LEU A 105 6.95 -8.12 -5.59
N ASN A 106 7.35 -8.58 -6.77
CA ASN A 106 8.09 -7.72 -7.69
C ASN A 106 7.26 -6.45 -7.96
N PRO A 107 7.90 -5.27 -8.01
CA PRO A 107 7.21 -4.04 -8.37
C PRO A 107 6.49 -4.17 -9.70
N GLY A 108 5.26 -3.67 -9.77
CA GLY A 108 4.52 -3.57 -11.02
C GLY A 108 5.19 -2.60 -11.98
N GLU A 109 5.13 -2.89 -13.26
CA GLU A 109 5.71 -2.09 -14.32
C GLU A 109 4.71 -1.89 -15.46
N ILE A 110 4.50 -0.65 -15.89
CA ILE A 110 3.82 -0.34 -17.14
C ILE A 110 4.88 -0.32 -18.24
N THR A 111 4.76 -1.21 -19.24
CA THR A 111 5.73 -1.34 -20.33
C THR A 111 5.35 -0.55 -21.57
N SER A 112 4.06 -0.35 -21.81
CA SER A 112 3.56 0.44 -22.94
C SER A 112 2.11 0.87 -22.76
N ILE A 113 1.73 1.91 -23.52
CA ILE A 113 0.38 2.48 -23.52
C ILE A 113 -0.03 2.69 -24.99
N SER A 114 -1.26 2.32 -25.33
CA SER A 114 -1.78 2.48 -26.70
C SER A 114 -3.24 2.94 -26.69
N PRO A 115 -3.57 4.05 -27.38
CA PRO A 115 -2.65 5.06 -27.92
C PRO A 115 -1.90 5.81 -26.82
N THR A 116 -0.85 6.58 -27.14
CA THR A 116 -0.09 7.41 -26.18
C THR A 116 -0.66 8.82 -26.03
N SER A 117 -1.67 9.17 -26.83
CA SER A 117 -2.35 10.46 -26.77
C SER A 117 -3.81 10.35 -27.16
N GLY A 118 -4.60 11.29 -26.70
CA GLY A 118 -6.03 11.34 -27.05
C GLY A 118 -6.76 12.44 -26.31
N GLN A 119 -8.07 12.33 -26.30
CA GLN A 119 -8.99 13.29 -25.67
C GLN A 119 -10.01 12.52 -24.84
N GLN A 120 -10.95 13.23 -24.23
CA GLN A 120 -12.06 12.59 -23.51
C GLN A 120 -12.73 11.50 -24.38
N GLY A 121 -13.00 10.35 -23.78
CA GLY A 121 -13.65 9.22 -24.44
C GLY A 121 -12.68 8.31 -25.21
N SER A 122 -11.41 8.66 -25.35
CA SER A 122 -10.40 7.77 -25.96
C SER A 122 -10.30 6.48 -25.16
N ARG A 123 -10.36 5.34 -25.87
CA ARG A 123 -10.08 4.03 -25.26
C ARG A 123 -8.57 3.83 -25.23
N VAL A 124 -8.04 3.66 -24.03
CA VAL A 124 -6.60 3.52 -23.77
C VAL A 124 -6.33 2.15 -23.19
N THR A 125 -5.34 1.47 -23.73
CA THR A 125 -4.86 0.18 -23.21
C THR A 125 -3.48 0.38 -22.62
N ILE A 126 -3.32 0.01 -21.35
CA ILE A 126 -2.08 0.03 -20.58
C ILE A 126 -1.59 -1.41 -20.50
N PHE A 127 -0.37 -1.67 -20.92
CA PHE A 127 0.25 -2.98 -20.86
C PHE A 127 1.39 -2.98 -19.85
N GLY A 128 1.60 -4.10 -19.17
CA GLY A 128 2.65 -4.20 -18.17
C GLY A 128 2.75 -5.56 -17.51
N SER A 129 3.32 -5.58 -16.33
CA SER A 129 3.39 -6.75 -15.47
C SER A 129 3.08 -6.35 -14.03
N VAL A 130 2.43 -7.24 -13.27
CA VAL A 130 2.04 -7.02 -11.86
C VAL A 130 1.29 -5.68 -11.67
N LEU A 131 0.47 -5.29 -12.65
CA LEU A 131 -0.21 -3.99 -12.66
C LEU A 131 -1.17 -3.78 -11.47
N LEU A 132 -1.68 -4.86 -10.89
CA LEU A 132 -2.55 -4.82 -9.71
C LEU A 132 -1.79 -5.04 -8.40
N GLY A 133 -0.48 -5.38 -8.47
CA GLY A 133 0.38 -5.49 -7.29
C GLY A 133 -0.09 -6.49 -6.24
N GLY A 134 -0.79 -7.58 -6.67
CA GLY A 134 -1.39 -8.57 -5.80
C GLY A 134 -2.86 -8.35 -5.49
N GLY A 135 -3.44 -7.22 -5.90
CA GLY A 135 -4.87 -6.96 -5.88
C GLY A 135 -5.64 -7.68 -6.99
N VAL A 136 -6.95 -7.49 -7.02
CA VAL A 136 -7.84 -8.13 -8.02
C VAL A 136 -8.52 -7.12 -8.94
N GLU A 137 -8.54 -5.84 -8.57
CA GLU A 137 -9.20 -4.77 -9.31
C GLU A 137 -8.33 -3.51 -9.38
N ALA A 138 -8.43 -2.75 -10.46
CA ALA A 138 -7.93 -1.39 -10.55
C ALA A 138 -9.05 -0.43 -10.10
N VAL A 139 -8.95 0.11 -8.90
CA VAL A 139 -9.98 0.99 -8.32
C VAL A 139 -9.81 2.45 -8.75
N SER A 140 -8.61 2.83 -9.15
CA SER A 140 -8.32 4.16 -9.66
C SER A 140 -7.28 4.09 -10.77
N VAL A 141 -7.57 4.78 -11.88
CA VAL A 141 -6.59 5.02 -12.94
C VAL A 141 -6.61 6.50 -13.29
N LYS A 142 -5.42 7.08 -13.42
CA LYS A 142 -5.25 8.46 -13.87
C LYS A 142 -4.37 8.51 -15.10
N LEU A 143 -4.72 9.38 -16.03
CA LEU A 143 -3.95 9.75 -17.22
C LEU A 143 -3.58 11.22 -17.09
N ALA A 144 -2.29 11.56 -17.01
CA ALA A 144 -1.80 12.92 -16.76
C ALA A 144 -2.49 13.58 -15.55
N ASN A 145 -2.57 12.84 -14.42
CA ASN A 145 -3.23 13.24 -13.17
C ASN A 145 -4.76 13.47 -13.26
N ILE A 146 -5.39 13.09 -14.35
CA ILE A 146 -6.85 13.19 -14.58
C ILE A 146 -7.46 11.80 -14.45
N ALA A 147 -8.48 11.66 -13.60
CA ALA A 147 -9.18 10.40 -13.43
C ALA A 147 -9.86 9.98 -14.74
N VAL A 148 -9.79 8.69 -15.05
CA VAL A 148 -10.48 8.10 -16.19
C VAL A 148 -12.01 8.08 -15.94
N ILE A 149 -12.81 8.02 -17.01
CA ILE A 149 -14.28 7.89 -16.91
C ILE A 149 -14.63 6.51 -16.34
N SER A 150 -13.94 5.49 -16.81
CA SER A 150 -14.18 4.10 -16.37
C SER A 150 -12.97 3.22 -16.66
N VAL A 151 -12.80 2.21 -15.81
CA VAL A 151 -11.98 1.04 -16.09
C VAL A 151 -12.88 0.01 -16.76
N VAL A 152 -12.51 -0.41 -17.97
CA VAL A 152 -13.28 -1.38 -18.77
C VAL A 152 -12.85 -2.81 -18.50
N PHE A 153 -11.54 -2.98 -18.26
CA PHE A 153 -10.92 -4.26 -17.98
C PHE A 153 -9.62 -4.03 -17.19
N ALA A 154 -9.30 -4.91 -16.27
CA ALA A 154 -8.03 -4.88 -15.54
C ALA A 154 -7.58 -6.29 -15.17
N ASN A 155 -6.28 -6.54 -15.35
CA ASN A 155 -5.54 -7.65 -14.77
C ASN A 155 -4.06 -7.25 -14.64
N ASP A 156 -3.21 -8.16 -14.18
CA ASP A 156 -1.77 -7.89 -13.95
C ASP A 156 -0.96 -7.59 -15.23
N THR A 157 -1.50 -7.83 -16.42
CA THR A 157 -0.77 -7.60 -17.68
C THR A 157 -1.40 -6.52 -18.56
N GLN A 158 -2.66 -6.16 -18.29
CA GLN A 158 -3.41 -5.23 -19.11
C GLN A 158 -4.48 -4.50 -18.29
N VAL A 159 -4.54 -3.17 -18.47
CA VAL A 159 -5.64 -2.34 -17.99
C VAL A 159 -6.20 -1.52 -19.15
N VAL A 160 -7.52 -1.56 -19.36
CA VAL A 160 -8.22 -0.84 -20.43
C VAL A 160 -9.15 0.18 -19.82
N VAL A 161 -9.01 1.45 -20.22
CA VAL A 161 -9.75 2.57 -19.64
C VAL A 161 -10.36 3.48 -20.71
N ILE A 162 -11.29 4.32 -20.29
CA ILE A 162 -11.83 5.42 -21.09
C ILE A 162 -11.33 6.74 -20.50
N ALA A 163 -10.59 7.51 -21.28
CA ALA A 163 -9.95 8.75 -20.86
C ALA A 163 -10.96 9.80 -20.37
N GLY A 164 -10.62 10.48 -19.26
CA GLY A 164 -11.40 11.54 -18.66
C GLY A 164 -11.35 12.87 -19.42
N VAL A 165 -11.97 13.90 -18.86
CA VAL A 165 -12.02 15.25 -19.42
C VAL A 165 -10.75 16.01 -19.05
N SER A 166 -10.01 16.51 -20.05
CA SER A 166 -8.98 17.53 -19.84
C SER A 166 -9.45 18.87 -20.43
N ALA A 167 -9.24 19.94 -19.68
CA ALA A 167 -9.53 21.30 -20.13
C ALA A 167 -8.41 21.89 -21.02
N ALA A 168 -7.24 21.26 -21.03
CA ALA A 168 -6.05 21.72 -21.75
C ALA A 168 -5.25 20.55 -22.30
N GLU A 169 -4.36 20.84 -23.23
CA GLU A 169 -3.31 19.91 -23.63
C GLU A 169 -2.32 19.74 -22.47
N VAL A 170 -2.08 18.51 -22.05
CA VAL A 170 -1.20 18.18 -20.92
C VAL A 170 -0.54 16.83 -21.14
N VAL A 171 0.76 16.76 -20.84
CA VAL A 171 1.53 15.51 -20.75
C VAL A 171 1.67 15.19 -19.27
N GLY A 172 1.59 13.92 -18.92
CA GLY A 172 1.83 13.48 -17.55
C GLY A 172 1.77 11.97 -17.37
N ASP A 173 1.89 11.60 -16.13
CA ASP A 173 2.03 10.22 -15.72
C ASP A 173 0.74 9.43 -15.91
N VAL A 174 0.90 8.14 -16.14
CA VAL A 174 -0.18 7.16 -16.04
C VAL A 174 -0.03 6.42 -14.74
N GLU A 175 -1.05 6.46 -13.90
CA GLU A 175 -1.09 5.85 -12.59
C GLU A 175 -2.21 4.82 -12.52
N VAL A 176 -1.88 3.61 -12.07
CA VAL A 176 -2.85 2.53 -11.79
C VAL A 176 -2.78 2.23 -10.30
N ILE A 177 -3.92 2.29 -9.60
CA ILE A 177 -4.05 1.96 -8.18
C ILE A 177 -5.02 0.80 -8.04
N SER A 178 -4.59 -0.26 -7.38
CA SER A 178 -5.42 -1.44 -7.12
C SER A 178 -6.27 -1.32 -5.86
N ASP A 179 -7.20 -2.25 -5.67
CA ASP A 179 -8.10 -2.36 -4.51
C ASP A 179 -7.37 -2.54 -3.17
N ILE A 180 -6.13 -3.03 -3.19
CA ILE A 180 -5.27 -3.13 -2.00
C ILE A 180 -4.35 -1.92 -1.81
N GLY A 181 -4.46 -0.87 -2.65
CA GLY A 181 -3.66 0.36 -2.57
C GLY A 181 -2.31 0.30 -3.29
N ALA A 182 -1.94 -0.83 -3.88
CA ALA A 182 -0.71 -0.93 -4.66
C ALA A 182 -0.77 0.02 -5.87
N THR A 183 0.33 0.74 -6.11
CA THR A 183 0.40 1.79 -7.15
C THR A 183 1.49 1.49 -8.15
N VAL A 184 1.16 1.61 -9.45
CA VAL A 184 2.10 1.49 -10.56
C VAL A 184 2.03 2.76 -11.40
N THR A 185 3.19 3.37 -11.66
CA THR A 185 3.29 4.65 -12.36
C THR A 185 4.19 4.56 -13.58
N PHE A 186 3.78 5.19 -14.68
CA PHE A 186 4.57 5.37 -15.89
C PHE A 186 4.70 6.87 -16.18
N VAL A 187 5.92 7.38 -16.04
CA VAL A 187 6.21 8.82 -16.13
C VAL A 187 5.99 9.33 -17.54
N ASP A 188 5.30 10.47 -17.68
CA ASP A 188 5.00 11.15 -18.94
C ASP A 188 4.33 10.24 -20.00
N GLY A 189 3.58 9.23 -19.55
CA GLY A 189 3.03 8.17 -20.41
C GLY A 189 1.85 8.58 -21.27
N TRP A 190 1.20 9.69 -20.98
CA TRP A 190 -0.02 10.09 -21.67
C TRP A 190 -0.03 11.58 -22.01
N THR A 191 -0.52 11.88 -23.23
CA THR A 191 -0.76 13.27 -23.68
C THR A 191 -2.25 13.48 -23.94
N TYR A 192 -2.88 14.38 -23.19
CA TYR A 192 -4.19 14.91 -23.59
C TYR A 192 -4.04 15.92 -24.70
N THR A 193 -4.85 15.75 -25.77
CA THR A 193 -4.99 16.72 -26.86
C THR A 193 -6.31 17.44 -26.73
N ILE A 194 -6.35 18.72 -27.11
CA ILE A 194 -7.60 19.52 -27.10
C ILE A 194 -8.55 19.08 -28.20
N PHE A 195 -9.86 19.22 -27.92
CA PHE A 195 -10.89 19.00 -28.93
C PHE A 195 -10.70 19.95 -30.10
N ARG A 196 -10.70 19.43 -31.32
CA ARG A 196 -10.83 20.23 -32.53
C ARG A 196 -12.30 20.24 -32.94
N ASN A 197 -12.91 21.44 -33.01
CA ASN A 197 -14.26 21.59 -33.52
C ASN A 197 -14.26 21.36 -35.02
N ILE A 198 -15.23 20.58 -35.51
CA ILE A 198 -15.55 20.52 -36.94
C ILE A 198 -16.26 21.83 -37.28
N THR A 199 -15.58 22.71 -38.02
CA THR A 199 -16.10 24.04 -38.38
C THR A 199 -16.92 24.06 -39.69
N GLY A 200 -17.01 22.93 -40.40
CA GLY A 200 -17.83 22.77 -41.58
C GLY A 200 -17.79 21.34 -42.14
N VAL A 201 -18.92 20.88 -42.58
CA VAL A 201 -19.06 19.68 -43.42
C VAL A 201 -19.62 20.18 -44.76
N THR A 202 -18.84 20.10 -45.82
CA THR A 202 -19.36 20.34 -47.19
C THR A 202 -19.96 19.06 -47.73
N PRO A 203 -21.18 19.10 -48.31
CA PRO A 203 -21.84 17.94 -48.90
C PRO A 203 -21.10 17.39 -50.10
#